data_d2f8ace1366c9f6aca48f83d4197a128
#
_entry.id   d2f8ace1366c9f6aca48f83d4197a128
#
_cell.length_a   1.000
_cell.length_b   1.000
_cell.length_c   1.000
_cell.angle_alpha   90.00
_cell.angle_beta   90.00
_cell.angle_gamma   90.00
#
_symmetry.space_group_name_H-M   'P 1'
#
loop_
_entity.id
_entity.type
_entity.pdbx_description
1 polymer ?
#
loop_
_entity_poly.entity_id
_entity_poly.type
_entity_poly.pdbx_seq_one_letter_code
_entity_poly.pdbx_strand_id
1 'polypeptide(L)'
;MTVLSSDQIDNMIDSYAEQMIKISEVSFDAIGGLKLSAEEKIVVGGMVDSRDTNAPDQVDLGGPFCSMRERYLYQIDACLAAIEADMLFRRDLYTSFLAYREIRELVAASPVLNEEENPQFYLVHPDGGASNILIMEDGRVSALLDWEWQVRPR
;
A
#
# COMPACT_ATOMS: atom_id res chain seq x y z
N MET A 1 26.48 -13.78 11.92
CA MET A 1 25.01 -13.81 12.06
C MET A 1 24.74 -14.02 13.54
N THR A 2 24.21 -13.00 14.22
CA THR A 2 23.92 -13.11 15.67
C THR A 2 22.60 -13.86 15.82
N VAL A 3 22.61 -14.93 16.58
CA VAL A 3 21.40 -15.71 16.88
C VAL A 3 20.77 -15.12 18.14
N LEU A 4 19.52 -14.71 18.08
CA LEU A 4 18.78 -14.22 19.22
C LEU A 4 18.46 -15.34 20.21
N SER A 5 18.47 -15.05 21.50
CA SER A 5 17.94 -15.96 22.54
C SER A 5 16.40 -16.02 22.49
N SER A 6 15.81 -17.02 23.15
CA SER A 6 14.36 -17.13 23.26
C SER A 6 13.74 -15.87 23.85
N ASP A 7 14.30 -15.35 24.94
CA ASP A 7 13.80 -14.15 25.62
C ASP A 7 13.88 -12.91 24.72
N GLN A 8 14.93 -12.79 23.89
CA GLN A 8 15.05 -11.70 22.91
C GLN A 8 14.02 -11.82 21.79
N ILE A 9 13.69 -13.05 21.36
CA ILE A 9 12.63 -13.28 20.36
C ILE A 9 11.27 -12.88 20.95
N ASP A 10 10.96 -13.27 22.16
CA ASP A 10 9.70 -12.94 22.82
C ASP A 10 9.57 -11.41 22.99
N ASN A 11 10.63 -10.74 23.47
CA ASN A 11 10.68 -9.28 23.59
C ASN A 11 10.47 -8.58 22.22
N MET A 12 11.04 -9.13 21.15
CA MET A 12 10.86 -8.61 19.79
C MET A 12 9.41 -8.73 19.34
N ILE A 13 8.79 -9.88 19.54
CA ILE A 13 7.40 -10.12 19.14
C ILE A 13 6.45 -9.18 19.87
N ASP A 14 6.59 -9.09 21.20
CA ASP A 14 5.71 -8.26 22.03
C ASP A 14 5.86 -6.78 21.67
N SER A 15 7.10 -6.28 21.60
CA SER A 15 7.34 -4.86 21.27
C SER A 15 6.96 -4.52 19.82
N TYR A 16 7.09 -5.45 18.87
CA TYR A 16 6.62 -5.28 17.50
C TYR A 16 5.09 -5.17 17.47
N ALA A 17 4.39 -6.07 18.16
CA ALA A 17 2.93 -6.01 18.27
C ALA A 17 2.44 -4.69 18.88
N GLU A 18 3.09 -4.20 19.95
CA GLU A 18 2.78 -2.89 20.52
C GLU A 18 2.96 -1.74 19.54
N GLN A 19 4.03 -1.74 18.72
CA GLN A 19 4.22 -0.71 17.69
C GLN A 19 3.15 -0.80 16.60
N MET A 20 2.81 -2.01 16.15
CA MET A 20 1.76 -2.20 15.13
C MET A 20 0.39 -1.75 15.61
N ILE A 21 0.05 -1.96 16.89
CA ILE A 21 -1.18 -1.44 17.49
C ILE A 21 -1.20 0.09 17.43
N LYS A 22 -0.13 0.77 17.88
CA LYS A 22 -0.03 2.23 17.83
C LYS A 22 -0.15 2.80 16.41
N ILE A 23 0.49 2.15 15.45
CA ILE A 23 0.40 2.54 14.03
C ILE A 23 -1.02 2.37 13.52
N SER A 24 -1.71 1.30 13.93
CA SER A 24 -3.09 1.03 13.52
C SER A 24 -4.13 2.00 14.10
N GLU A 25 -3.75 2.84 15.05
CA GLU A 25 -4.60 3.92 15.60
C GLU A 25 -4.52 5.21 14.75
N VAL A 26 -3.52 5.33 13.86
CA VAL A 26 -3.37 6.48 12.97
C VAL A 26 -4.28 6.30 11.77
N SER A 27 -5.35 7.08 11.69
CA SER A 27 -6.35 7.01 10.62
C SER A 27 -6.28 8.21 9.68
N PHE A 28 -6.73 7.99 8.45
CA PHE A 28 -6.78 8.96 7.36
C PHE A 28 -8.15 8.86 6.66
N ASP A 29 -8.53 9.91 5.96
CA ASP A 29 -9.78 10.03 5.20
C ASP A 29 -9.65 9.60 3.72
N ALA A 30 -8.44 9.23 3.28
CA ALA A 30 -8.17 8.81 1.91
C ALA A 30 -7.05 7.77 1.83
N ILE A 31 -6.98 7.06 0.70
CA ILE A 31 -5.95 6.08 0.36
C ILE A 31 -4.92 6.75 -0.55
N GLY A 32 -3.63 6.65 -0.20
CA GLY A 32 -2.56 7.22 -1.01
C GLY A 32 -1.21 7.20 -0.32
N GLY A 33 -0.25 7.94 -0.86
CA GLY A 33 1.05 8.16 -0.24
C GLY A 33 1.00 9.36 0.72
N LEU A 34 1.75 9.29 1.80
CA LEU A 34 1.91 10.44 2.69
C LEU A 34 2.89 11.46 2.10
N LYS A 35 2.57 12.72 2.20
CA LYS A 35 3.44 13.82 1.79
C LYS A 35 3.30 15.01 2.73
N LEU A 36 4.30 15.88 2.73
CA LEU A 36 4.21 17.18 3.39
C LEU A 36 3.51 18.17 2.45
N SER A 37 2.51 18.89 2.98
CA SER A 37 1.92 20.03 2.30
C SER A 37 2.86 21.25 2.33
N ALA A 38 2.53 22.31 1.60
CA ALA A 38 3.25 23.58 1.66
C ALA A 38 3.23 24.22 3.07
N GLU A 39 2.30 23.81 3.93
CA GLU A 39 2.18 24.25 5.33
C GLU A 39 2.87 23.29 6.31
N GLU A 40 3.73 22.39 5.82
CA GLU A 40 4.43 21.36 6.60
C GLU A 40 3.51 20.39 7.37
N LYS A 41 2.27 20.22 6.90
CA LYS A 41 1.33 19.22 7.44
C LYS A 41 1.42 17.91 6.65
N ILE A 42 1.30 16.79 7.35
CA ILE A 42 1.17 15.47 6.71
C ILE A 42 -0.21 15.40 6.08
N VAL A 43 -0.25 15.11 4.78
CA VAL A 43 -1.48 14.93 4.01
C VAL A 43 -1.36 13.68 3.13
N VAL A 44 -2.51 13.09 2.78
CA VAL A 44 -2.56 12.00 1.82
C VAL A 44 -2.48 12.57 0.40
N GLY A 45 -1.54 12.10 -0.38
CA GLY A 45 -1.34 12.44 -1.78
C GLY A 45 -1.66 11.27 -2.71
N GLY A 46 -1.23 11.36 -3.96
CA GLY A 46 -1.33 10.27 -4.91
C GLY A 46 -0.56 9.03 -4.45
N MET A 47 -0.93 7.88 -5.01
CA MET A 47 -0.21 6.62 -4.79
C MET A 47 1.22 6.72 -5.31
N VAL A 48 2.15 6.06 -4.64
CA VAL A 48 3.56 5.95 -5.05
C VAL A 48 3.86 4.51 -5.41
N ASP A 49 4.54 4.26 -6.54
CA ASP A 49 5.00 2.93 -6.93
C ASP A 49 6.46 2.71 -6.48
N SER A 50 6.71 1.59 -5.85
CA SER A 50 8.06 1.17 -5.46
C SER A 50 8.90 0.63 -6.64
N ARG A 51 8.25 0.35 -7.76
CA ARG A 51 8.84 -0.33 -8.91
C ARG A 51 9.51 0.63 -9.87
N ASP A 52 10.60 1.24 -9.45
CA ASP A 52 11.50 1.99 -10.33
C ASP A 52 11.22 3.50 -10.49
N THR A 53 11.89 4.25 -9.63
CA THR A 53 11.96 5.72 -9.74
C THR A 53 12.68 6.21 -11.02
N ASN A 54 13.26 5.31 -11.82
CA ASN A 54 14.02 5.62 -13.04
C ASN A 54 13.30 5.16 -14.33
N ALA A 55 12.12 4.54 -14.24
CA ALA A 55 11.37 4.19 -15.43
C ALA A 55 10.87 5.48 -16.11
N PRO A 56 11.15 5.69 -17.41
CA PRO A 56 10.68 6.86 -18.12
C PRO A 56 9.15 6.94 -18.25
N ASP A 57 8.45 5.86 -17.95
CA ASP A 57 7.01 5.71 -18.03
C ASP A 57 6.45 5.41 -16.63
N GLN A 58 6.57 6.34 -15.67
CA GLN A 58 5.85 6.23 -14.40
C GLN A 58 4.36 6.14 -14.72
N VAL A 59 3.79 4.96 -14.52
CA VAL A 59 2.34 4.80 -14.55
C VAL A 59 1.79 5.64 -13.41
N ASP A 60 1.00 6.67 -13.75
CA ASP A 60 0.27 7.44 -12.75
C ASP A 60 -0.67 6.48 -12.03
N LEU A 61 -0.37 6.20 -10.78
CA LEU A 61 -1.19 5.32 -9.94
C LEU A 61 -2.44 6.02 -9.39
N GLY A 62 -2.60 7.31 -9.69
CA GLY A 62 -3.73 8.12 -9.27
C GLY A 62 -3.79 8.40 -7.78
N GLY A 63 -4.96 8.85 -7.35
CA GLY A 63 -5.24 9.17 -5.95
C GLY A 63 -4.97 10.63 -5.59
N PRO A 64 -5.22 10.99 -4.32
CA PRO A 64 -5.76 10.12 -3.27
C PRO A 64 -7.17 9.60 -3.60
N PHE A 65 -7.52 8.41 -3.10
CA PHE A 65 -8.82 7.79 -3.34
C PHE A 65 -9.66 7.78 -2.05
N CYS A 66 -10.96 8.02 -2.19
CA CYS A 66 -11.90 8.02 -1.07
C CYS A 66 -12.49 6.62 -0.79
N SER A 67 -12.26 5.63 -1.66
CA SER A 67 -12.74 4.26 -1.47
C SER A 67 -11.83 3.23 -2.13
N MET A 68 -11.93 1.96 -1.68
CA MET A 68 -11.26 0.84 -2.33
C MET A 68 -11.79 0.58 -3.74
N ARG A 69 -13.09 0.79 -3.96
CA ARG A 69 -13.70 0.64 -5.28
C ARG A 69 -13.09 1.63 -6.27
N GLU A 70 -13.04 2.91 -5.89
CA GLU A 70 -12.43 3.96 -6.71
C GLU A 70 -10.99 3.61 -7.07
N ARG A 71 -10.18 3.20 -6.08
CA ARG A 71 -8.80 2.79 -6.29
C ARG A 71 -8.68 1.62 -7.26
N TYR A 72 -9.45 0.54 -7.06
CA TYR A 72 -9.37 -0.63 -7.93
C TYR A 72 -9.84 -0.32 -9.35
N LEU A 73 -10.93 0.43 -9.52
CA LEU A 73 -11.39 0.82 -10.85
C LEU A 73 -10.34 1.65 -11.58
N TYR A 74 -9.73 2.63 -10.90
CA TYR A 74 -8.66 3.42 -11.47
C TYR A 74 -7.48 2.55 -11.93
N GLN A 75 -7.00 1.64 -11.08
CA GLN A 75 -5.89 0.76 -11.41
C GLN A 75 -6.20 -0.18 -12.58
N ILE A 76 -7.42 -0.71 -12.64
CA ILE A 76 -7.89 -1.56 -13.73
C ILE A 76 -7.95 -0.76 -15.03
N ASP A 77 -8.52 0.44 -15.01
CA ASP A 77 -8.63 1.31 -16.17
C ASP A 77 -7.24 1.73 -16.70
N ALA A 78 -6.29 2.00 -15.82
CA ALA A 78 -4.89 2.26 -16.18
C ALA A 78 -4.23 1.02 -16.85
N CYS A 79 -4.48 -0.19 -16.33
CA CYS A 79 -4.01 -1.43 -16.95
C CYS A 79 -4.64 -1.66 -18.34
N LEU A 80 -5.95 -1.43 -18.50
CA LEU A 80 -6.64 -1.54 -19.77
C LEU A 80 -6.05 -0.56 -20.81
N ALA A 81 -5.84 0.69 -20.43
CA ALA A 81 -5.22 1.69 -21.30
C ALA A 81 -3.79 1.29 -21.71
N ALA A 82 -2.99 0.73 -20.79
CA ALA A 82 -1.65 0.25 -21.09
C ALA A 82 -1.64 -1.00 -21.99
N ILE A 83 -2.65 -1.88 -21.89
CA ILE A 83 -2.84 -3.01 -22.79
C ILE A 83 -3.21 -2.50 -24.19
N GLU A 84 -4.13 -1.56 -24.31
CA GLU A 84 -4.54 -0.94 -25.59
C GLU A 84 -3.38 -0.22 -26.28
N ALA A 85 -2.47 0.36 -25.49
CA ALA A 85 -1.22 1.00 -26.00
C ALA A 85 -0.08 0.01 -26.29
N ASP A 86 -0.31 -1.32 -26.21
CA ASP A 86 0.72 -2.37 -26.38
C ASP A 86 1.91 -2.22 -25.39
N MET A 87 1.67 -1.66 -24.21
CA MET A 87 2.71 -1.48 -23.19
C MET A 87 2.76 -2.64 -22.19
N LEU A 88 1.63 -3.32 -21.95
CA LEU A 88 1.52 -4.45 -21.03
C LEU A 88 1.05 -5.73 -21.74
N PHE A 89 1.48 -6.89 -21.23
CA PHE A 89 1.01 -8.23 -21.65
C PHE A 89 1.10 -8.51 -23.16
N ARG A 90 2.14 -8.03 -23.83
CA ARG A 90 2.35 -8.13 -25.30
C ARG A 90 2.18 -9.54 -25.89
N ARG A 91 2.40 -10.59 -25.10
CA ARG A 91 2.27 -11.99 -25.56
C ARG A 91 0.83 -12.53 -25.51
N ASP A 92 -0.05 -11.87 -24.74
CA ASP A 92 -1.42 -12.35 -24.51
C ASP A 92 -2.40 -11.18 -24.30
N LEU A 93 -2.38 -10.25 -25.24
CA LEU A 93 -3.16 -9.01 -25.18
C LEU A 93 -4.66 -9.27 -25.04
N TYR A 94 -5.21 -10.16 -25.85
CA TYR A 94 -6.66 -10.39 -25.90
C TYR A 94 -7.18 -11.01 -24.61
N THR A 95 -6.53 -12.06 -24.12
CA THR A 95 -6.93 -12.72 -22.87
C THR A 95 -6.80 -11.78 -21.70
N SER A 96 -5.69 -11.02 -21.64
CA SER A 96 -5.48 -10.03 -20.59
C SER A 96 -6.52 -8.92 -20.64
N PHE A 97 -6.81 -8.36 -21.80
CA PHE A 97 -7.83 -7.34 -21.95
C PHE A 97 -9.20 -7.82 -21.51
N LEU A 98 -9.63 -9.01 -21.94
CA LEU A 98 -10.93 -9.58 -21.55
C LEU A 98 -10.98 -9.84 -20.04
N ALA A 99 -9.91 -10.40 -19.44
CA ALA A 99 -9.84 -10.65 -18.01
C ALA A 99 -9.95 -9.35 -17.20
N TYR A 100 -9.23 -8.29 -17.58
CA TYR A 100 -9.32 -6.99 -16.91
C TYR A 100 -10.69 -6.34 -17.07
N ARG A 101 -11.33 -6.48 -18.24
CA ARG A 101 -12.71 -6.03 -18.45
C ARG A 101 -13.69 -6.75 -17.52
N GLU A 102 -13.57 -8.07 -17.39
CA GLU A 102 -14.41 -8.86 -16.50
C GLU A 102 -14.18 -8.50 -15.03
N ILE A 103 -12.91 -8.37 -14.61
CA ILE A 103 -12.55 -7.92 -13.24
C ILE A 103 -13.15 -6.53 -12.99
N ARG A 104 -13.10 -5.63 -13.94
CA ARG A 104 -13.68 -4.29 -13.81
C ARG A 104 -15.18 -4.33 -13.49
N GLU A 105 -15.94 -5.15 -14.23
CA GLU A 105 -17.39 -5.31 -13.98
C GLU A 105 -17.67 -5.93 -12.60
N LEU A 106 -16.86 -6.93 -12.18
CA LEU A 106 -16.97 -7.53 -10.86
C LEU A 106 -16.70 -6.52 -9.74
N VAL A 107 -15.66 -5.69 -9.87
CA VAL A 107 -15.32 -4.64 -8.91
C VAL A 107 -16.43 -3.58 -8.86
N ALA A 108 -16.92 -3.14 -10.01
CA ALA A 108 -18.00 -2.14 -10.10
C ALA A 108 -19.30 -2.63 -9.44
N ALA A 109 -19.62 -3.92 -9.57
CA ALA A 109 -20.84 -4.53 -9.03
C ALA A 109 -20.67 -5.09 -7.62
N SER A 110 -19.45 -5.13 -7.06
CA SER A 110 -19.16 -5.79 -5.77
C SER A 110 -19.87 -5.12 -4.59
N PRO A 111 -20.73 -5.80 -3.85
CA PRO A 111 -21.33 -5.25 -2.65
C PRO A 111 -20.33 -5.13 -1.48
N VAL A 112 -19.24 -5.91 -1.51
CA VAL A 112 -18.19 -5.87 -0.47
C VAL A 112 -17.37 -4.58 -0.53
N LEU A 113 -17.29 -3.97 -1.73
CA LEU A 113 -16.60 -2.71 -1.95
C LEU A 113 -17.55 -1.51 -1.89
N ASN A 114 -18.78 -1.70 -1.37
CA ASN A 114 -19.67 -0.58 -1.12
C ASN A 114 -19.03 0.36 -0.11
N GLU A 115 -19.16 1.63 -0.38
CA GLU A 115 -18.63 2.70 0.47
C GLU A 115 -19.34 2.68 1.81
N GLU A 116 -18.58 2.70 2.89
CA GLU A 116 -19.09 3.07 4.21
C GLU A 116 -19.34 4.58 4.22
N GLU A 117 -20.29 5.05 4.99
CA GLU A 117 -20.63 6.49 5.07
C GLU A 117 -19.45 7.36 5.51
N ASN A 118 -18.48 6.80 6.25
CA ASN A 118 -17.24 7.48 6.63
C ASN A 118 -16.08 6.46 6.66
N PRO A 119 -15.51 6.10 5.52
CA PRO A 119 -14.42 5.14 5.48
C PRO A 119 -13.19 5.70 6.20
N GLN A 120 -12.61 4.91 7.08
CA GLN A 120 -11.31 5.22 7.70
C GLN A 120 -10.25 4.30 7.13
N PHE A 121 -9.14 4.90 6.74
CA PHE A 121 -7.97 4.20 6.24
C PHE A 121 -6.83 4.31 7.25
N TYR A 122 -5.96 3.32 7.29
CA TYR A 122 -4.93 3.24 8.31
C TYR A 122 -3.56 3.13 7.68
N LEU A 123 -2.54 3.60 8.41
CA LEU A 123 -1.16 3.45 7.99
C LEU A 123 -0.78 1.96 8.04
N VAL A 124 -0.21 1.47 6.95
CA VAL A 124 0.29 0.09 6.85
C VAL A 124 1.71 0.13 6.33
N HIS A 125 2.62 -0.57 7.01
CA HIS A 125 3.96 -0.81 6.50
C HIS A 125 3.91 -1.88 5.40
N PRO A 126 4.28 -1.56 4.16
CA PRO A 126 4.10 -2.48 3.03
C PRO A 126 5.10 -3.63 3.03
N ASP A 127 6.28 -3.39 3.58
CA ASP A 127 7.36 -4.36 3.70
C ASP A 127 7.73 -4.56 5.17
N GLY A 128 6.89 -5.29 5.90
CA GLY A 128 7.10 -5.68 7.30
C GLY A 128 8.16 -6.77 7.48
N GLY A 129 9.10 -6.90 6.54
CA GLY A 129 10.18 -7.89 6.61
C GLY A 129 11.14 -7.61 7.77
N ALA A 130 11.79 -8.68 8.28
CA ALA A 130 12.73 -8.59 9.39
C ALA A 130 13.95 -7.67 9.10
N SER A 131 14.25 -7.42 7.82
CA SER A 131 15.31 -6.49 7.39
C SER A 131 15.03 -5.04 7.76
N ASN A 132 13.74 -4.70 7.94
CA ASN A 132 13.27 -3.34 8.21
C ASN A 132 12.98 -3.10 9.69
N ILE A 133 13.38 -4.03 10.58
CA ILE A 133 13.19 -3.95 12.02
C ILE A 133 14.56 -3.78 12.69
N LEU A 134 14.74 -2.68 13.40
CA LEU A 134 15.89 -2.50 14.29
C LEU A 134 15.50 -2.94 15.69
N ILE A 135 16.41 -3.70 16.33
CA ILE A 135 16.23 -4.19 17.69
C ILE A 135 17.35 -3.69 18.61
N MET A 136 17.02 -3.55 19.87
CA MET A 136 17.97 -3.27 20.95
C MET A 136 18.68 -4.56 21.41
N GLU A 137 19.66 -4.43 22.30
CA GLU A 137 20.39 -5.58 22.87
C GLU A 137 19.50 -6.57 23.63
N ASP A 138 18.42 -6.10 24.23
CA ASP A 138 17.43 -6.93 24.93
C ASP A 138 16.39 -7.58 23.98
N GLY A 139 16.50 -7.35 22.67
CA GLY A 139 15.60 -7.85 21.66
C GLY A 139 14.41 -6.95 21.32
N ARG A 140 14.14 -5.90 22.09
CA ARG A 140 12.99 -5.01 21.83
C ARG A 140 13.18 -4.20 20.54
N VAL A 141 12.09 -3.98 19.82
CA VAL A 141 12.09 -3.14 18.61
C VAL A 141 12.39 -1.70 18.98
N SER A 142 13.44 -1.14 18.37
CA SER A 142 13.83 0.26 18.52
C SER A 142 13.32 1.15 17.41
N ALA A 143 13.21 0.62 16.18
CA ALA A 143 12.67 1.35 15.02
C ALA A 143 12.15 0.41 13.95
N LEU A 144 11.22 0.91 13.17
CA LEU A 144 10.80 0.33 11.90
C LEU A 144 11.31 1.24 10.79
N LEU A 145 11.98 0.65 9.80
CA LEU A 145 12.61 1.36 8.69
C LEU A 145 11.78 1.22 7.43
N ASP A 146 12.11 2.01 6.41
CA ASP A 146 11.59 1.85 5.04
C ASP A 146 10.09 2.15 4.91
N TRP A 147 9.69 3.29 5.43
CA TRP A 147 8.30 3.75 5.46
C TRP A 147 7.82 4.43 4.17
N GLU A 148 8.60 4.46 3.14
CA GLU A 148 8.39 5.31 1.97
C GLU A 148 7.13 4.99 1.15
N TRP A 149 6.39 3.92 1.48
CA TRP A 149 5.45 3.36 0.52
C TRP A 149 4.00 3.25 0.94
N GLN A 150 3.43 3.87 2.02
CA GLN A 150 2.00 3.56 2.05
C GLN A 150 1.03 4.10 3.10
N VAL A 151 -0.19 4.42 2.63
CA VAL A 151 -1.46 4.29 3.36
C VAL A 151 -2.33 3.25 2.64
N ARG A 152 -2.83 2.23 3.34
CA ARG A 152 -3.77 1.23 2.82
C ARG A 152 -4.98 1.07 3.76
N PRO A 153 -6.15 0.54 3.29
CA PRO A 153 -7.23 0.10 4.16
C PRO A 153 -6.85 -1.18 4.89
N ARG A 154 -7.50 -1.44 6.00
CA ARG A 154 -7.46 -2.72 6.71
C ARG A 154 -8.10 -3.83 5.91
#